data_e2b272ee749e8dfcd3133d307c333589
#
_entry.id   e2b272ee749e8dfcd3133d307c333589
#
_cell.length_a   1.000
_cell.length_b   1.000
_cell.length_c   1.000
_cell.angle_alpha   90.00
_cell.angle_beta   90.00
_cell.angle_gamma   90.00
#
_symmetry.space_group_name_H-M   'P 1'
#
loop_
_entity.id
_entity.type
_entity.pdbx_description
1 polymer ?
#
loop_
_entity_poly.entity_id
_entity_poly.type
_entity_poly.pdbx_seq_one_letter_code
_entity_poly.pdbx_strand_id
1 'polypeptide(L)'
;MRATIKDIAAETGFSVTTISLVLNGKGYKISDETKNQILAKARELNYRPNQLAVSLVKRQSKTIGFIVPDISNVYFANMARAIDEACRENGWSVILCNTNDNYDRDREYIDLLADKGADGIVFIMAKDNTREMAAEEIDYLESIHIPYVVVDRIPELRNCPAVGTDHEIGGYLAARHLLSLGHRRIACVVGPHATQMDSEARYHGYCRAMEEAGIPVDERLVCVGEYTQEGGAAAVEQLISQDFTAIFACNDASAYGVCRKLKEYRKKVSEDVSVVGYDDVFYARMLEVPLTTIRQQVREMGREAVRLLLKQIREHKRPESKVIFAPELVVRESTARIQPS
;
A
#
# COMPACT_ATOMS: atom_id res chain seq x y z
N MET A 1 7.79 -20.01 -34.06
CA MET A 1 8.65 -18.80 -33.89
C MET A 1 7.72 -17.58 -33.85
N ARG A 2 8.02 -16.53 -33.07
CA ARG A 2 7.24 -15.31 -33.05
C ARG A 2 7.51 -14.49 -34.29
N ALA A 3 6.46 -14.06 -35.01
CA ALA A 3 6.62 -13.23 -36.21
C ALA A 3 7.35 -11.92 -35.88
N THR A 4 8.20 -11.50 -36.77
CA THR A 4 9.00 -10.28 -36.68
C THR A 4 8.55 -9.24 -37.70
N ILE A 5 9.01 -8.01 -37.55
CA ILE A 5 8.75 -6.94 -38.55
C ILE A 5 9.37 -7.28 -39.93
N LYS A 6 10.42 -8.11 -39.95
CA LYS A 6 11.03 -8.58 -41.18
C LYS A 6 10.17 -9.60 -41.95
N ASP A 7 9.40 -10.41 -41.21
CA ASP A 7 8.45 -11.35 -41.82
C ASP A 7 7.29 -10.62 -42.49
N ILE A 8 6.78 -9.55 -41.85
CA ILE A 8 5.80 -8.67 -42.48
C ILE A 8 6.36 -8.02 -43.72
N ALA A 9 7.64 -7.58 -43.70
CA ALA A 9 8.31 -6.99 -44.87
C ALA A 9 8.43 -7.97 -46.02
N ALA A 10 8.82 -9.22 -45.73
CA ALA A 10 8.92 -10.29 -46.73
C ALA A 10 7.56 -10.60 -47.39
N GLU A 11 6.49 -10.62 -46.63
CA GLU A 11 5.14 -10.96 -47.11
C GLU A 11 4.43 -9.79 -47.82
N THR A 12 4.75 -8.53 -47.46
CA THR A 12 4.06 -7.36 -48.02
C THR A 12 4.87 -6.60 -49.06
N GLY A 13 6.19 -6.85 -49.19
CA GLY A 13 7.10 -6.12 -50.06
C GLY A 13 7.44 -4.69 -49.60
N PHE A 14 6.90 -4.25 -48.44
CA PHE A 14 7.19 -2.91 -47.93
C PHE A 14 8.48 -2.91 -47.09
N SER A 15 9.12 -1.74 -47.04
CA SER A 15 10.34 -1.59 -46.22
C SER A 15 10.02 -1.73 -44.72
N VAL A 16 10.97 -2.27 -43.94
CA VAL A 16 10.89 -2.37 -42.50
C VAL A 16 10.57 -1.01 -41.86
N THR A 17 11.13 0.08 -42.43
CA THR A 17 10.85 1.46 -41.95
C THR A 17 9.40 1.85 -42.17
N THR A 18 8.84 1.58 -43.36
CA THR A 18 7.43 1.84 -43.68
C THR A 18 6.50 1.10 -42.72
N ILE A 19 6.76 -0.18 -42.53
CA ILE A 19 5.97 -1.04 -41.61
C ILE A 19 6.06 -0.51 -40.18
N SER A 20 7.27 -0.16 -39.71
CA SER A 20 7.48 0.40 -38.40
C SER A 20 6.71 1.71 -38.20
N LEU A 21 6.68 2.60 -39.18
CA LEU A 21 5.91 3.85 -39.12
C LEU A 21 4.41 3.58 -39.03
N VAL A 22 3.88 2.64 -39.80
CA VAL A 22 2.45 2.27 -39.74
C VAL A 22 2.08 1.64 -38.39
N LEU A 23 2.83 0.66 -37.93
CA LEU A 23 2.59 -0.04 -36.68
C LEU A 23 2.70 0.87 -35.44
N ASN A 24 3.50 1.93 -35.51
CA ASN A 24 3.65 2.95 -34.44
C ASN A 24 2.71 4.15 -34.59
N GLY A 25 1.76 4.14 -35.55
CA GLY A 25 0.82 5.25 -35.76
C GLY A 25 1.45 6.53 -36.35
N LYS A 26 2.69 6.46 -36.80
CA LYS A 26 3.44 7.60 -37.38
C LYS A 26 3.36 7.67 -38.91
N GLY A 27 2.53 6.85 -39.51
CA GLY A 27 2.40 6.71 -40.97
C GLY A 27 1.52 7.77 -41.64
N TYR A 28 1.51 9.03 -41.21
CA TYR A 28 0.64 10.09 -41.76
C TYR A 28 0.86 10.41 -43.25
N LYS A 29 2.07 10.13 -43.77
CA LYS A 29 2.42 10.30 -45.18
C LYS A 29 2.22 9.00 -46.01
N ILE A 30 1.74 7.90 -45.40
CA ILE A 30 1.54 6.61 -46.05
C ILE A 30 0.05 6.50 -46.44
N SER A 31 -0.23 6.01 -47.66
CA SER A 31 -1.60 5.83 -48.13
C SER A 31 -2.40 4.89 -47.21
N ASP A 32 -3.70 5.08 -47.11
CA ASP A 32 -4.55 4.23 -46.26
C ASP A 32 -4.62 2.79 -46.78
N GLU A 33 -4.49 2.59 -48.09
CA GLU A 33 -4.39 1.28 -48.72
C GLU A 33 -3.14 0.52 -48.21
N THR A 34 -1.97 1.15 -48.23
CA THR A 34 -0.72 0.57 -47.70
C THR A 34 -0.80 0.30 -46.19
N LYS A 35 -1.41 1.21 -45.42
CA LYS A 35 -1.61 1.00 -44.00
C LYS A 35 -2.48 -0.24 -43.73
N ASN A 36 -3.61 -0.37 -44.46
CA ASN A 36 -4.53 -1.48 -44.31
C ASN A 36 -3.88 -2.82 -44.69
N GLN A 37 -3.06 -2.89 -45.74
CA GLN A 37 -2.32 -4.08 -46.12
C GLN A 37 -1.34 -4.50 -45.00
N ILE A 38 -0.56 -3.57 -44.48
CA ILE A 38 0.40 -3.84 -43.41
C ILE A 38 -0.30 -4.30 -42.12
N LEU A 39 -1.39 -3.63 -41.73
CA LEU A 39 -2.14 -3.99 -40.53
C LEU A 39 -2.86 -5.34 -40.68
N ALA A 40 -3.38 -5.66 -41.87
CA ALA A 40 -3.99 -6.96 -42.14
C ALA A 40 -2.96 -8.10 -42.04
N LYS A 41 -1.79 -7.92 -42.66
CA LYS A 41 -0.73 -8.94 -42.62
C LYS A 41 -0.15 -9.09 -41.19
N ALA A 42 -0.01 -7.99 -40.44
CA ALA A 42 0.43 -8.05 -39.07
C ALA A 42 -0.54 -8.85 -38.19
N ARG A 43 -1.86 -8.72 -38.41
CA ARG A 43 -2.90 -9.52 -37.72
C ARG A 43 -2.84 -10.99 -38.12
N GLU A 44 -2.72 -11.29 -39.43
CA GLU A 44 -2.62 -12.64 -39.97
C GLU A 44 -1.45 -13.40 -39.36
N LEU A 45 -0.28 -12.75 -39.28
CA LEU A 45 0.94 -13.30 -38.70
C LEU A 45 0.94 -13.28 -37.15
N ASN A 46 -0.12 -12.81 -36.49
CA ASN A 46 -0.15 -12.59 -35.05
C ASN A 46 1.08 -11.80 -34.55
N TYR A 47 1.53 -10.83 -35.37
CA TYR A 47 2.66 -10.02 -35.02
C TYR A 47 2.35 -9.17 -33.78
N ARG A 48 3.25 -9.24 -32.81
CA ARG A 48 3.24 -8.34 -31.64
C ARG A 48 4.60 -7.63 -31.58
N PRO A 49 4.62 -6.29 -31.47
CA PRO A 49 5.88 -5.57 -31.30
C PRO A 49 6.69 -6.18 -30.16
N ASN A 50 7.98 -6.32 -30.37
CA ASN A 50 8.88 -6.71 -29.29
C ASN A 50 9.07 -5.48 -28.37
N GLN A 51 8.42 -5.50 -27.22
CA GLN A 51 8.49 -4.39 -26.26
C GLN A 51 9.92 -4.09 -25.83
N LEU A 52 10.79 -5.11 -25.70
CA LEU A 52 12.21 -4.92 -25.40
C LEU A 52 12.91 -4.11 -26.49
N ALA A 53 12.63 -4.40 -27.77
CA ALA A 53 13.21 -3.63 -28.87
C ALA A 53 12.64 -2.21 -28.93
N VAL A 54 11.36 -2.04 -28.63
CA VAL A 54 10.70 -0.73 -28.58
C VAL A 54 11.24 0.10 -27.40
N SER A 55 11.43 -0.51 -26.24
CA SER A 55 11.97 0.16 -25.05
C SER A 55 13.42 0.61 -25.23
N LEU A 56 14.25 -0.19 -25.90
CA LEU A 56 15.63 0.19 -26.27
C LEU A 56 15.67 1.44 -27.14
N VAL A 57 14.77 1.54 -28.14
CA VAL A 57 14.70 2.71 -29.02
C VAL A 57 14.12 3.93 -28.32
N LYS A 58 13.09 3.73 -27.49
CA LYS A 58 12.41 4.81 -26.75
C LYS A 58 13.09 5.18 -25.45
N ARG A 59 14.03 4.38 -24.97
CA ARG A 59 14.63 4.46 -23.64
C ARG A 59 13.59 4.52 -22.53
N GLN A 60 12.46 3.83 -22.71
CA GLN A 60 11.35 3.80 -21.78
C GLN A 60 10.59 2.47 -21.93
N SER A 61 10.47 1.72 -20.87
CA SER A 61 9.75 0.43 -20.84
C SER A 61 8.24 0.60 -20.63
N LYS A 62 7.82 1.73 -20.06
CA LYS A 62 6.48 2.00 -19.54
C LYS A 62 6.05 0.97 -18.48
N THR A 63 7.00 0.58 -17.67
CA THR A 63 6.80 -0.39 -16.58
C THR A 63 7.22 0.25 -15.27
N ILE A 64 6.35 0.17 -14.28
CA ILE A 64 6.60 0.59 -12.90
C ILE A 64 6.75 -0.67 -12.04
N GLY A 65 7.79 -0.72 -11.21
CA GLY A 65 7.88 -1.69 -10.13
C GLY A 65 7.00 -1.27 -8.96
N PHE A 66 6.27 -2.21 -8.39
CA PHE A 66 5.61 -2.00 -7.10
C PHE A 66 6.10 -3.05 -6.12
N ILE A 67 6.88 -2.63 -5.12
CA ILE A 67 7.38 -3.48 -4.06
C ILE A 67 6.43 -3.33 -2.87
N VAL A 68 5.89 -4.46 -2.41
CA VAL A 68 4.87 -4.53 -1.37
C VAL A 68 5.26 -5.56 -0.30
N PRO A 69 5.04 -5.25 0.99
CA PRO A 69 5.44 -6.13 2.08
C PRO A 69 4.73 -7.49 2.06
N ASP A 70 3.40 -7.49 2.02
CA ASP A 70 2.60 -8.73 2.03
C ASP A 70 1.28 -8.54 1.29
N ILE A 71 1.18 -9.13 0.10
CA ILE A 71 -0.04 -9.06 -0.73
C ILE A 71 -1.23 -9.82 -0.14
N SER A 72 -1.01 -10.70 0.84
CA SER A 72 -2.10 -11.36 1.56
C SER A 72 -2.83 -10.43 2.52
N ASN A 73 -2.17 -9.37 2.97
CA ASN A 73 -2.81 -8.30 3.73
C ASN A 73 -3.70 -7.45 2.81
N VAL A 74 -4.99 -7.41 3.12
CA VAL A 74 -6.00 -6.75 2.28
C VAL A 74 -5.74 -5.25 2.11
N TYR A 75 -5.12 -4.58 3.08
CA TYR A 75 -4.71 -3.18 2.97
C TYR A 75 -3.72 -3.00 1.81
N PHE A 76 -2.66 -3.81 1.76
CA PHE A 76 -1.66 -3.75 0.70
C PHE A 76 -2.22 -4.24 -0.65
N ALA A 77 -3.13 -5.22 -0.65
CA ALA A 77 -3.82 -5.64 -1.87
C ALA A 77 -4.68 -4.50 -2.47
N ASN A 78 -5.36 -3.71 -1.63
CA ASN A 78 -6.10 -2.52 -2.06
C ASN A 78 -5.16 -1.43 -2.59
N MET A 79 -3.99 -1.24 -1.98
CA MET A 79 -2.96 -0.32 -2.47
C MET A 79 -2.43 -0.76 -3.84
N ALA A 80 -2.15 -2.07 -4.01
CA ALA A 80 -1.72 -2.63 -5.28
C ALA A 80 -2.75 -2.37 -6.39
N ARG A 81 -4.03 -2.56 -6.11
CA ARG A 81 -5.11 -2.25 -7.03
C ARG A 81 -5.16 -0.76 -7.38
N ALA A 82 -5.04 0.12 -6.39
CA ALA A 82 -5.08 1.57 -6.62
C ALA A 82 -3.92 2.04 -7.51
N ILE A 83 -2.71 1.50 -7.28
CA ILE A 83 -1.52 1.79 -8.07
C ILE A 83 -1.68 1.25 -9.51
N ASP A 84 -2.15 0.00 -9.67
CA ASP A 84 -2.37 -0.60 -11.00
C ASP A 84 -3.40 0.19 -11.81
N GLU A 85 -4.55 0.56 -11.21
CA GLU A 85 -5.57 1.39 -11.84
C GLU A 85 -4.98 2.73 -12.31
N ALA A 86 -4.22 3.42 -11.45
CA ALA A 86 -3.61 4.70 -11.77
C ALA A 86 -2.52 4.57 -12.86
N CYS A 87 -1.70 3.53 -12.83
CA CYS A 87 -0.71 3.25 -13.87
C CYS A 87 -1.39 2.98 -15.21
N ARG A 88 -2.41 2.13 -15.24
CA ARG A 88 -3.15 1.78 -16.45
C ARG A 88 -3.85 2.98 -17.08
N GLU A 89 -4.47 3.86 -16.28
CA GLU A 89 -5.08 5.11 -16.75
C GLU A 89 -4.05 6.01 -17.47
N ASN A 90 -2.78 5.91 -17.12
CA ASN A 90 -1.68 6.66 -17.73
C ASN A 90 -0.89 5.87 -18.79
N GLY A 91 -1.34 4.65 -19.16
CA GLY A 91 -0.70 3.80 -20.17
C GLY A 91 0.61 3.15 -19.71
N TRP A 92 0.70 2.84 -18.41
CA TRP A 92 1.81 2.13 -17.77
C TRP A 92 1.38 0.75 -17.27
N SER A 93 2.32 -0.18 -17.18
CA SER A 93 2.13 -1.51 -16.60
C SER A 93 2.83 -1.59 -15.25
N VAL A 94 2.34 -2.47 -14.36
CA VAL A 94 2.94 -2.70 -13.05
C VAL A 94 3.56 -4.10 -12.99
N ILE A 95 4.77 -4.20 -12.42
CA ILE A 95 5.36 -5.45 -11.95
C ILE A 95 5.29 -5.43 -10.43
N LEU A 96 4.51 -6.35 -9.85
CA LEU A 96 4.37 -6.47 -8.40
C LEU A 96 5.43 -7.43 -7.86
N CYS A 97 6.13 -6.99 -6.82
CA CYS A 97 7.13 -7.76 -6.08
C CYS A 97 6.72 -7.85 -4.61
N ASN A 98 6.52 -9.06 -4.09
CA ASN A 98 6.08 -9.31 -2.72
C ASN A 98 7.26 -9.78 -1.85
N THR A 99 7.63 -8.99 -0.83
CA THR A 99 8.82 -9.23 -0.03
C THR A 99 8.59 -10.14 1.18
N ASN A 100 7.33 -10.40 1.54
CA ASN A 100 6.94 -11.08 2.79
C ASN A 100 7.49 -10.36 4.04
N ASP A 101 7.45 -9.02 4.02
CA ASP A 101 7.96 -8.17 5.11
C ASP A 101 9.44 -8.44 5.47
N ASN A 102 10.28 -8.73 4.48
CA ASN A 102 11.69 -9.04 4.65
C ASN A 102 12.58 -8.01 3.95
N TYR A 103 13.46 -7.35 4.70
CA TYR A 103 14.36 -6.29 4.24
C TYR A 103 15.31 -6.73 3.12
N ASP A 104 15.93 -7.91 3.25
CA ASP A 104 16.88 -8.39 2.24
C ASP A 104 16.19 -8.55 0.87
N ARG A 105 14.91 -8.93 0.87
CA ARG A 105 14.10 -9.04 -0.35
C ARG A 105 13.72 -7.69 -0.93
N ASP A 106 13.56 -6.66 -0.13
CA ASP A 106 13.35 -5.31 -0.63
C ASP A 106 14.49 -4.94 -1.58
N ARG A 107 15.74 -5.16 -1.14
CA ARG A 107 16.94 -4.92 -1.91
C ARG A 107 17.04 -5.77 -3.18
N GLU A 108 16.80 -7.07 -3.06
CA GLU A 108 16.80 -8.00 -4.20
C GLU A 108 15.79 -7.57 -5.29
N TYR A 109 14.60 -7.11 -4.89
CA TYR A 109 13.59 -6.66 -5.86
C TYR A 109 13.87 -5.27 -6.44
N ILE A 110 14.50 -4.37 -5.71
CA ILE A 110 14.99 -3.10 -6.25
C ILE A 110 15.97 -3.39 -7.41
N ASP A 111 16.96 -4.27 -7.17
CA ASP A 111 17.95 -4.67 -8.18
C ASP A 111 17.28 -5.36 -9.37
N LEU A 112 16.39 -6.32 -9.11
CA LEU A 112 15.65 -7.01 -10.17
C LEU A 112 14.88 -6.05 -11.07
N LEU A 113 14.20 -5.07 -10.48
CA LEU A 113 13.41 -4.08 -11.23
C LEU A 113 14.31 -3.15 -12.05
N ALA A 114 15.45 -2.73 -11.48
CA ALA A 114 16.46 -1.95 -12.19
C ALA A 114 17.01 -2.72 -13.39
N ASP A 115 17.41 -3.98 -13.21
CA ASP A 115 17.93 -4.87 -14.26
C ASP A 115 16.88 -5.18 -15.35
N LYS A 116 15.59 -5.26 -14.99
CA LYS A 116 14.48 -5.40 -15.93
C LYS A 116 14.14 -4.11 -16.66
N GLY A 117 14.79 -3.00 -16.32
CA GLY A 117 14.58 -1.70 -16.94
C GLY A 117 13.23 -1.08 -16.57
N ALA A 118 12.76 -1.26 -15.34
CA ALA A 118 11.63 -0.49 -14.84
C ALA A 118 11.96 1.00 -14.86
N ASP A 119 11.00 1.82 -15.28
CA ASP A 119 11.21 3.27 -15.39
C ASP A 119 11.10 3.99 -14.02
N GLY A 120 10.58 3.29 -13.01
CA GLY A 120 10.48 3.79 -11.65
C GLY A 120 9.86 2.75 -10.70
N ILE A 121 9.93 3.04 -9.41
CA ILE A 121 9.49 2.14 -8.34
C ILE A 121 8.53 2.88 -7.40
N VAL A 122 7.37 2.27 -7.11
CA VAL A 122 6.56 2.57 -5.93
C VAL A 122 6.94 1.55 -4.85
N PHE A 123 7.26 2.03 -3.66
CA PHE A 123 7.90 1.21 -2.65
C PHE A 123 7.22 1.34 -1.28
N ILE A 124 6.81 0.21 -0.70
CA ILE A 124 6.42 0.10 0.70
C ILE A 124 7.47 -0.75 1.39
N MET A 125 8.18 -0.20 2.34
CA MET A 125 9.26 -0.85 3.07
C MET A 125 8.79 -2.05 3.88
N ALA A 126 9.63 -3.05 4.05
CA ALA A 126 9.38 -4.18 4.93
C ALA A 126 9.26 -3.74 6.41
N LYS A 127 8.59 -4.53 7.24
CA LYS A 127 8.35 -4.19 8.66
C LYS A 127 9.55 -4.45 9.56
N ASP A 128 10.51 -5.25 9.14
CA ASP A 128 11.71 -5.57 9.90
C ASP A 128 12.83 -4.51 9.74
N ASN A 129 12.56 -3.42 8.99
CA ASN A 129 13.49 -2.31 8.85
C ASN A 129 13.59 -1.48 10.12
N THR A 130 14.83 -1.24 10.58
CA THR A 130 15.09 -0.17 11.54
C THR A 130 15.06 1.20 10.84
N ARG A 131 15.07 2.30 11.61
CA ARG A 131 15.14 3.67 11.05
C ARG A 131 16.40 3.87 10.20
N GLU A 132 17.53 3.29 10.64
CA GLU A 132 18.82 3.35 9.93
C GLU A 132 18.75 2.53 8.62
N MET A 133 18.24 1.30 8.66
CA MET A 133 18.06 0.46 7.48
C MET A 133 17.15 1.10 6.46
N ALA A 134 16.04 1.71 6.89
CA ALA A 134 15.15 2.47 6.02
C ALA A 134 15.87 3.66 5.35
N ALA A 135 16.76 4.34 6.08
CA ALA A 135 17.57 5.42 5.52
C ALA A 135 18.59 4.91 4.49
N GLU A 136 19.29 3.79 4.78
CA GLU A 136 20.23 3.15 3.86
C GLU A 136 19.55 2.69 2.56
N GLU A 137 18.32 2.25 2.65
CA GLU A 137 17.54 1.81 1.50
C GLU A 137 17.17 2.98 0.57
N ILE A 138 16.83 4.14 1.16
CA ILE A 138 16.66 5.38 0.40
C ILE A 138 17.96 5.81 -0.27
N ASP A 139 19.08 5.81 0.48
CA ASP A 139 20.40 6.16 -0.07
C ASP A 139 20.76 5.23 -1.23
N TYR A 140 20.37 3.96 -1.16
CA TYR A 140 20.58 3.01 -2.26
C TYR A 140 19.72 3.32 -3.49
N LEU A 141 18.42 3.50 -3.33
CA LEU A 141 17.53 3.91 -4.43
C LEU A 141 18.04 5.15 -5.15
N GLU A 142 18.60 6.10 -4.39
CA GLU A 142 19.22 7.30 -4.94
C GLU A 142 20.51 7.00 -5.71
N SER A 143 21.33 6.09 -5.22
CA SER A 143 22.61 5.72 -5.82
C SER A 143 22.44 5.06 -7.21
N ILE A 144 21.39 4.31 -7.41
CA ILE A 144 21.07 3.65 -8.69
C ILE A 144 20.28 4.55 -9.66
N HIS A 145 19.94 5.78 -9.24
CA HIS A 145 19.30 6.81 -10.05
C HIS A 145 17.95 6.39 -10.65
N ILE A 146 17.23 5.48 -10.03
CA ILE A 146 15.89 5.09 -10.45
C ILE A 146 14.85 6.02 -9.81
N PRO A 147 13.88 6.57 -10.55
CA PRO A 147 12.76 7.32 -9.95
C PRO A 147 11.97 6.46 -8.98
N TYR A 148 11.65 6.97 -7.79
CA TYR A 148 10.89 6.22 -6.80
C TYR A 148 9.96 7.12 -5.97
N VAL A 149 8.95 6.49 -5.38
CA VAL A 149 8.06 7.09 -4.37
C VAL A 149 7.82 6.08 -3.26
N VAL A 150 8.07 6.47 -2.03
CA VAL A 150 7.74 5.67 -0.85
C VAL A 150 6.26 5.85 -0.50
N VAL A 151 5.58 4.76 -0.15
CA VAL A 151 4.17 4.78 0.26
C VAL A 151 4.03 4.13 1.63
N ASP A 152 3.15 4.69 2.47
CA ASP A 152 2.78 4.19 3.79
C ASP A 152 3.89 4.33 4.84
N ARG A 153 4.84 3.42 4.89
CA ARG A 153 5.96 3.39 5.83
C ARG A 153 7.05 4.39 5.45
N ILE A 154 6.87 5.65 5.84
CA ILE A 154 7.73 6.75 5.41
C ILE A 154 8.95 6.89 6.33
N PRO A 155 10.19 6.83 5.81
CA PRO A 155 11.39 6.96 6.62
C PRO A 155 11.50 8.35 7.27
N GLU A 156 11.96 8.39 8.53
CA GLU A 156 12.13 9.63 9.28
C GLU A 156 13.50 10.28 9.02
N LEU A 157 14.55 9.46 8.91
CA LEU A 157 15.94 9.93 8.82
C LEU A 157 16.34 10.41 7.42
N ARG A 158 15.48 10.27 6.42
CA ARG A 158 15.74 10.73 5.05
C ARG A 158 14.53 11.46 4.48
N ASN A 159 14.80 12.54 3.77
CA ASN A 159 13.79 13.22 2.99
C ASN A 159 13.66 12.54 1.62
N CYS A 160 12.48 12.00 1.32
CA CYS A 160 12.20 11.31 0.07
C CYS A 160 10.78 11.65 -0.42
N PRO A 161 10.50 11.49 -1.73
CA PRO A 161 9.14 11.58 -2.23
C PRO A 161 8.30 10.49 -1.58
N ALA A 162 7.24 10.91 -0.88
CA ALA A 162 6.45 9.96 -0.10
C ALA A 162 4.97 10.32 -0.06
N VAL A 163 4.15 9.29 0.09
CA VAL A 163 2.69 9.40 0.27
C VAL A 163 2.28 8.51 1.44
N GLY A 164 1.57 9.07 2.41
CA GLY A 164 1.15 8.31 3.59
C GLY A 164 -0.09 8.86 4.26
N THR A 165 -0.40 8.30 5.41
CA THR A 165 -1.50 8.69 6.29
C THR A 165 -0.93 9.33 7.56
N ASP A 166 -1.65 10.30 8.14
CA ASP A 166 -1.37 10.81 9.48
C ASP A 166 -1.81 9.76 10.52
N HIS A 167 -0.88 8.87 10.85
CA HIS A 167 -1.16 7.76 11.75
C HIS A 167 -1.39 8.20 13.19
N GLU A 168 -0.77 9.31 13.62
CA GLU A 168 -1.01 9.84 14.97
C GLU A 168 -2.45 10.37 15.11
N ILE A 169 -2.92 11.12 14.12
CA ILE A 169 -4.33 11.55 14.08
C ILE A 169 -5.25 10.33 14.05
N GLY A 170 -4.90 9.27 13.31
CA GLY A 170 -5.70 8.05 13.25
C GLY A 170 -5.86 7.36 14.61
N GLY A 171 -4.76 7.15 15.34
CA GLY A 171 -4.77 6.58 16.69
C GLY A 171 -5.54 7.46 17.69
N TYR A 172 -5.37 8.78 17.56
CA TYR A 172 -6.10 9.76 18.36
C TYR A 172 -7.61 9.69 18.12
N LEU A 173 -8.06 9.62 16.88
CA LEU A 173 -9.49 9.52 16.55
C LEU A 173 -10.11 8.23 17.09
N ALA A 174 -9.40 7.10 17.01
CA ALA A 174 -9.86 5.82 17.55
C ALA A 174 -10.06 5.88 19.07
N ALA A 175 -9.05 6.35 19.80
CA ALA A 175 -9.11 6.45 21.25
C ALA A 175 -10.16 7.50 21.71
N ARG A 176 -10.20 8.67 21.07
CA ARG A 176 -11.20 9.71 21.36
C ARG A 176 -12.62 9.23 21.17
N HIS A 177 -12.88 8.42 20.14
CA HIS A 177 -14.21 7.83 19.95
C HIS A 177 -14.60 6.98 21.15
N LEU A 178 -13.74 6.05 21.59
CA LEU A 178 -14.01 5.22 22.75
C LEU A 178 -14.20 6.04 24.04
N LEU A 179 -13.36 7.05 24.26
CA LEU A 179 -13.49 7.98 25.38
C LEU A 179 -14.83 8.73 25.36
N SER A 180 -15.31 9.13 24.17
CA SER A 180 -16.60 9.82 24.00
C SER A 180 -17.81 8.93 24.35
N LEU A 181 -17.64 7.61 24.25
CA LEU A 181 -18.63 6.61 24.65
C LEU A 181 -18.57 6.27 26.13
N GLY A 182 -17.67 6.89 26.89
CA GLY A 182 -17.53 6.75 28.34
C GLY A 182 -16.48 5.72 28.76
N HIS A 183 -15.81 5.03 27.82
CA HIS A 183 -14.74 4.10 28.17
C HIS A 183 -13.57 4.82 28.82
N ARG A 184 -13.03 4.25 29.88
CA ARG A 184 -11.87 4.78 30.63
C ARG A 184 -10.75 3.76 30.74
N ARG A 185 -11.09 2.48 30.66
CA ARG A 185 -10.15 1.36 30.63
C ARG A 185 -10.13 0.78 29.22
N ILE A 186 -9.25 1.35 28.38
CA ILE A 186 -9.14 1.04 26.96
C ILE A 186 -7.82 0.29 26.74
N ALA A 187 -7.88 -0.93 26.24
CA ALA A 187 -6.69 -1.67 25.85
C ALA A 187 -6.25 -1.23 24.43
N CYS A 188 -4.95 -1.30 24.18
CA CYS A 188 -4.36 -1.02 22.88
C CYS A 188 -3.58 -2.23 22.35
N VAL A 189 -3.97 -2.74 21.19
CA VAL A 189 -3.26 -3.83 20.51
C VAL A 189 -2.45 -3.21 19.38
N VAL A 190 -1.16 -3.00 19.63
CA VAL A 190 -0.24 -2.30 18.74
C VAL A 190 0.42 -3.25 17.72
N GLY A 191 0.98 -2.68 16.68
CA GLY A 191 1.88 -3.40 15.77
C GLY A 191 3.26 -3.64 16.41
N PRO A 192 4.25 -4.13 15.66
CA PRO A 192 5.62 -4.31 16.15
C PRO A 192 6.21 -2.97 16.60
N HIS A 193 6.61 -2.85 17.88
CA HIS A 193 7.11 -1.59 18.44
C HIS A 193 8.52 -1.20 17.96
N ALA A 194 9.37 -2.18 17.67
CA ALA A 194 10.81 -1.93 17.56
C ALA A 194 11.23 -1.35 16.19
N THR A 195 10.38 -1.43 15.18
CA THR A 195 10.82 -1.18 13.79
C THR A 195 9.84 -0.34 12.97
N GLN A 196 8.63 -0.07 13.44
CA GLN A 196 7.58 0.55 12.63
C GLN A 196 7.10 1.89 13.15
N MET A 197 7.45 2.94 12.43
CA MET A 197 7.06 4.32 12.71
C MET A 197 5.54 4.55 12.66
N ASP A 198 4.81 3.84 11.80
CA ASP A 198 3.35 3.90 11.71
C ASP A 198 2.67 3.30 12.94
N SER A 199 3.18 2.17 13.48
CA SER A 199 2.70 1.57 14.74
C SER A 199 2.90 2.50 15.92
N GLU A 200 4.10 3.07 16.03
CA GLU A 200 4.45 4.02 17.08
C GLU A 200 3.58 5.29 16.99
N ALA A 201 3.37 5.82 15.80
CA ALA A 201 2.51 6.99 15.60
C ALA A 201 1.04 6.72 15.98
N ARG A 202 0.47 5.56 15.63
CA ARG A 202 -0.88 5.16 16.07
C ARG A 202 -0.97 5.07 17.58
N TYR A 203 0.04 4.49 18.22
CA TYR A 203 0.13 4.39 19.67
C TYR A 203 0.27 5.77 20.33
N HIS A 204 1.11 6.66 19.80
CA HIS A 204 1.24 8.03 20.30
C HIS A 204 -0.10 8.79 20.23
N GLY A 205 -0.85 8.62 19.13
CA GLY A 205 -2.19 9.19 19.03
C GLY A 205 -3.15 8.69 20.12
N TYR A 206 -3.12 7.38 20.39
CA TYR A 206 -3.87 6.80 21.51
C TYR A 206 -3.43 7.40 22.85
N CYS A 207 -2.14 7.46 23.15
CA CYS A 207 -1.61 8.03 24.39
C CYS A 207 -2.03 9.49 24.56
N ARG A 208 -1.94 10.29 23.51
CA ARG A 208 -2.36 11.70 23.53
C ARG A 208 -3.85 11.84 23.86
N ALA A 209 -4.71 11.02 23.29
CA ALA A 209 -6.15 11.07 23.60
C ALA A 209 -6.45 10.69 25.07
N MET A 210 -5.73 9.70 25.61
CA MET A 210 -5.83 9.28 27.01
C MET A 210 -5.35 10.40 27.95
N GLU A 211 -4.21 11.02 27.66
CA GLU A 211 -3.65 12.12 28.43
C GLU A 211 -4.59 13.35 28.45
N GLU A 212 -5.12 13.76 27.30
CA GLU A 212 -6.11 14.86 27.20
C GLU A 212 -7.37 14.58 28.02
N ALA A 213 -7.74 13.30 28.19
CA ALA A 213 -8.87 12.90 29.07
C ALA A 213 -8.48 12.75 30.53
N GLY A 214 -7.24 13.04 30.92
CA GLY A 214 -6.71 12.90 32.28
C GLY A 214 -6.62 11.44 32.76
N ILE A 215 -6.45 10.49 31.84
CA ILE A 215 -6.37 9.06 32.13
C ILE A 215 -4.95 8.58 31.84
N PRO A 216 -4.18 8.14 32.83
CA PRO A 216 -2.86 7.57 32.59
C PRO A 216 -3.00 6.26 31.80
N VAL A 217 -2.07 6.05 30.84
CA VAL A 217 -1.97 4.78 30.12
C VAL A 217 -1.51 3.68 31.08
N ASP A 218 -2.27 2.59 31.12
CA ASP A 218 -1.90 1.39 31.88
C ASP A 218 -1.18 0.41 30.95
N GLU A 219 0.13 0.30 31.10
CA GLU A 219 0.96 -0.56 30.26
C GLU A 219 0.52 -2.04 30.25
N ARG A 220 -0.21 -2.49 31.26
CA ARG A 220 -0.79 -3.85 31.29
C ARG A 220 -1.92 -4.03 30.27
N LEU A 221 -2.47 -2.94 29.75
CA LEU A 221 -3.49 -2.91 28.71
C LEU A 221 -2.90 -2.69 27.31
N VAL A 222 -1.57 -2.64 27.16
CA VAL A 222 -0.88 -2.50 25.87
C VAL A 222 -0.26 -3.84 25.49
N CYS A 223 -0.69 -4.40 24.37
CA CYS A 223 -0.20 -5.69 23.87
C CYS A 223 0.27 -5.58 22.43
N VAL A 224 1.29 -6.35 22.04
CA VAL A 224 1.76 -6.43 20.68
C VAL A 224 0.94 -7.45 19.90
N GLY A 225 0.34 -7.02 18.78
CA GLY A 225 -0.53 -7.84 17.93
C GLY A 225 0.08 -8.16 16.55
N GLU A 226 1.31 -7.73 16.27
CA GLU A 226 2.07 -8.01 15.04
C GLU A 226 1.32 -7.74 13.73
N TYR A 227 0.25 -6.95 13.77
CA TYR A 227 -0.65 -6.69 12.64
C TYR A 227 -1.31 -7.95 12.05
N THR A 228 -1.39 -9.04 12.83
CA THR A 228 -1.96 -10.32 12.41
C THR A 228 -3.20 -10.71 13.19
N GLN A 229 -4.00 -11.62 12.64
CA GLN A 229 -5.17 -12.19 13.35
C GLN A 229 -4.72 -12.97 14.58
N GLU A 230 -3.66 -13.74 14.46
CA GLU A 230 -3.07 -14.55 15.53
C GLU A 230 -2.58 -13.67 16.68
N GLY A 231 -1.88 -12.58 16.35
CA GLY A 231 -1.41 -11.62 17.34
C GLY A 231 -2.56 -10.88 18.03
N GLY A 232 -3.61 -10.50 17.31
CA GLY A 232 -4.82 -9.93 17.90
C GLY A 232 -5.52 -10.90 18.86
N ALA A 233 -5.58 -12.19 18.50
CA ALA A 233 -6.14 -13.22 19.38
C ALA A 233 -5.28 -13.45 20.64
N ALA A 234 -3.94 -13.51 20.48
CA ALA A 234 -3.01 -13.65 21.60
C ALA A 234 -3.06 -12.45 22.56
N ALA A 235 -3.26 -11.24 22.02
CA ALA A 235 -3.45 -10.05 22.86
C ALA A 235 -4.67 -10.18 23.79
N VAL A 236 -5.80 -10.72 23.33
CA VAL A 236 -6.97 -10.97 24.17
C VAL A 236 -6.65 -11.98 25.28
N GLU A 237 -5.87 -13.03 25.01
CA GLU A 237 -5.45 -13.99 26.04
C GLU A 237 -4.66 -13.33 27.18
N GLN A 238 -3.84 -12.34 26.86
CA GLN A 238 -3.10 -11.57 27.86
C GLN A 238 -4.01 -10.60 28.62
N LEU A 239 -5.00 -10.01 27.92
CA LEU A 239 -5.87 -8.99 28.46
C LEU A 239 -7.05 -9.55 29.26
N ILE A 240 -7.50 -10.79 29.03
CA ILE A 240 -8.77 -11.32 29.55
C ILE A 240 -8.88 -11.33 31.07
N SER A 241 -7.73 -11.37 31.76
CA SER A 241 -7.67 -11.28 33.23
C SER A 241 -7.62 -9.84 33.75
N GLN A 242 -7.46 -8.87 32.85
CA GLN A 242 -7.43 -7.46 33.21
C GLN A 242 -8.84 -6.85 33.17
N ASP A 243 -9.00 -5.74 33.85
CA ASP A 243 -10.23 -4.94 33.79
C ASP A 243 -10.12 -3.95 32.61
N PHE A 244 -10.89 -4.18 31.55
CA PHE A 244 -11.01 -3.28 30.39
C PHE A 244 -12.42 -3.35 29.79
N THR A 245 -12.82 -2.29 29.11
CA THR A 245 -14.16 -2.18 28.51
C THR A 245 -14.12 -1.93 27.01
N ALA A 246 -12.95 -1.61 26.48
CA ALA A 246 -12.75 -1.40 25.04
C ALA A 246 -11.35 -1.78 24.63
N ILE A 247 -11.20 -2.09 23.33
CA ILE A 247 -9.92 -2.39 22.69
C ILE A 247 -9.80 -1.52 21.43
N PHE A 248 -8.68 -0.79 21.31
CA PHE A 248 -8.22 -0.25 20.05
C PHE A 248 -7.16 -1.19 19.46
N ALA A 249 -7.46 -1.80 18.33
CA ALA A 249 -6.52 -2.62 17.57
C ALA A 249 -5.96 -1.80 16.41
N CYS A 250 -4.63 -1.72 16.32
CA CYS A 250 -3.94 -0.84 15.36
C CYS A 250 -4.03 -1.28 13.89
N ASN A 251 -4.74 -2.39 13.58
CA ASN A 251 -5.22 -2.71 12.23
C ASN A 251 -6.44 -3.63 12.28
N ASP A 252 -7.15 -3.74 11.16
CA ASP A 252 -8.37 -4.55 11.06
C ASP A 252 -8.10 -6.05 11.16
N ALA A 253 -6.92 -6.52 10.75
CA ALA A 253 -6.55 -7.93 10.88
C ALA A 253 -6.43 -8.33 12.36
N SER A 254 -5.72 -7.53 13.18
CA SER A 254 -5.66 -7.74 14.63
C SER A 254 -7.05 -7.59 15.27
N ALA A 255 -7.84 -6.58 14.85
CA ALA A 255 -9.22 -6.40 15.34
C ALA A 255 -10.09 -7.63 15.07
N TYR A 256 -9.95 -8.26 13.90
CA TYR A 256 -10.64 -9.51 13.60
C TYR A 256 -10.23 -10.64 14.56
N GLY A 257 -8.93 -10.79 14.82
CA GLY A 257 -8.41 -11.75 15.80
C GLY A 257 -8.96 -11.49 17.20
N VAL A 258 -9.00 -10.22 17.61
CA VAL A 258 -9.62 -9.76 18.87
C VAL A 258 -11.09 -10.19 18.95
N CYS A 259 -11.90 -9.83 17.94
CA CYS A 259 -13.33 -10.17 17.93
C CYS A 259 -13.59 -11.68 18.02
N ARG A 260 -12.83 -12.47 17.23
CA ARG A 260 -12.91 -13.93 17.27
C ARG A 260 -12.58 -14.48 18.66
N LYS A 261 -11.49 -13.99 19.27
CA LYS A 261 -11.04 -14.49 20.57
C LYS A 261 -11.96 -14.07 21.71
N LEU A 262 -12.51 -12.86 21.69
CA LEU A 262 -13.54 -12.43 22.63
C LEU A 262 -14.74 -13.37 22.60
N LYS A 263 -15.20 -13.77 21.40
CA LYS A 263 -16.30 -14.73 21.24
C LYS A 263 -15.98 -16.11 21.87
N GLU A 264 -14.74 -16.59 21.74
CA GLU A 264 -14.29 -17.82 22.42
C GLU A 264 -14.40 -17.71 23.95
N TYR A 265 -14.12 -16.53 24.51
CA TYR A 265 -14.32 -16.21 25.94
C TYR A 265 -15.76 -15.82 26.30
N ARG A 266 -16.72 -16.01 25.37
CA ARG A 266 -18.14 -15.65 25.56
C ARG A 266 -18.37 -14.17 25.87
N LYS A 267 -17.44 -13.30 25.44
CA LYS A 267 -17.60 -11.85 25.47
C LYS A 267 -18.20 -11.38 24.17
N LYS A 268 -19.24 -10.58 24.25
CA LYS A 268 -19.91 -10.00 23.10
C LYS A 268 -19.27 -8.69 22.73
N VAL A 269 -18.86 -8.57 21.44
CA VAL A 269 -18.39 -7.31 20.89
C VAL A 269 -19.53 -6.30 20.94
N SER A 270 -19.21 -5.07 21.32
CA SER A 270 -20.13 -3.95 21.57
C SER A 270 -20.86 -4.02 22.92
N GLU A 271 -21.46 -5.16 23.30
CA GLU A 271 -22.20 -5.29 24.56
C GLU A 271 -21.25 -5.37 25.80
N ASP A 272 -20.26 -6.26 25.74
CA ASP A 272 -19.28 -6.46 26.83
C ASP A 272 -17.98 -5.68 26.58
N VAL A 273 -17.53 -5.63 25.35
CA VAL A 273 -16.27 -4.98 24.96
C VAL A 273 -16.44 -4.25 23.63
N SER A 274 -16.22 -2.94 23.62
CA SER A 274 -16.14 -2.16 22.39
C SER A 274 -14.82 -2.40 21.66
N VAL A 275 -14.85 -2.53 20.32
CA VAL A 275 -13.65 -2.75 19.51
C VAL A 275 -13.58 -1.73 18.38
N VAL A 276 -12.42 -1.07 18.25
CA VAL A 276 -12.09 -0.20 17.12
C VAL A 276 -10.90 -0.79 16.39
N GLY A 277 -10.98 -0.88 15.05
CA GLY A 277 -9.91 -1.29 14.15
C GLY A 277 -9.22 -0.12 13.47
N TYR A 278 -8.43 -0.45 12.44
CA TYR A 278 -7.70 0.50 11.59
C TYR A 278 -7.53 -0.09 10.19
N ASP A 279 -7.68 0.69 9.13
CA ASP A 279 -7.56 0.45 7.68
C ASP A 279 -8.88 0.55 6.91
N ASP A 280 -10.01 0.19 7.49
CA ASP A 280 -11.32 0.05 6.84
C ASP A 280 -11.30 -0.88 5.62
N VAL A 281 -10.70 -2.07 5.80
CA VAL A 281 -10.70 -3.09 4.74
C VAL A 281 -12.10 -3.69 4.55
N PHE A 282 -12.34 -4.29 3.36
CA PHE A 282 -13.70 -4.69 2.96
C PHE A 282 -14.41 -5.62 3.96
N TYR A 283 -13.69 -6.52 4.63
CA TYR A 283 -14.31 -7.44 5.58
C TYR A 283 -14.69 -6.77 6.92
N ALA A 284 -14.17 -5.59 7.25
CA ALA A 284 -14.55 -4.88 8.49
C ALA A 284 -16.07 -4.65 8.57
N ARG A 285 -16.74 -4.42 7.43
CA ARG A 285 -18.20 -4.27 7.33
C ARG A 285 -18.96 -5.60 7.24
N MET A 286 -18.27 -6.72 7.08
CA MET A 286 -18.85 -8.05 6.88
C MET A 286 -18.70 -8.96 8.10
N LEU A 287 -18.05 -8.49 9.16
CA LEU A 287 -17.99 -9.22 10.44
C LEU A 287 -19.39 -9.40 11.02
N GLU A 288 -19.56 -10.40 11.89
CA GLU A 288 -20.82 -10.65 12.61
C GLU A 288 -21.33 -9.37 13.30
N VAL A 289 -20.41 -8.59 13.88
CA VAL A 289 -20.65 -7.22 14.35
C VAL A 289 -19.77 -6.31 13.49
N PRO A 290 -20.35 -5.49 12.59
CA PRO A 290 -19.59 -4.60 11.73
C PRO A 290 -18.64 -3.68 12.49
N LEU A 291 -17.36 -3.69 12.09
CA LEU A 291 -16.26 -3.08 12.83
C LEU A 291 -16.20 -1.56 12.63
N THR A 292 -16.27 -0.80 13.71
CA THR A 292 -15.85 0.60 13.77
C THR A 292 -14.34 0.65 13.56
N THR A 293 -13.85 1.48 12.64
CA THR A 293 -12.45 1.46 12.22
C THR A 293 -11.99 2.83 11.71
N ILE A 294 -10.71 3.02 11.61
CA ILE A 294 -10.10 4.19 10.98
C ILE A 294 -9.84 3.89 9.50
N ARG A 295 -10.42 4.69 8.62
CA ARG A 295 -10.20 4.60 7.17
C ARG A 295 -8.96 5.36 6.75
N GLN A 296 -8.10 4.70 6.00
CA GLN A 296 -7.02 5.32 5.24
C GLN A 296 -7.48 5.58 3.80
N GLN A 297 -7.01 6.68 3.20
CA GLN A 297 -7.40 7.08 1.83
C GLN A 297 -6.57 6.33 0.77
N VAL A 298 -6.60 4.99 0.81
CA VAL A 298 -5.72 4.10 0.02
C VAL A 298 -5.77 4.38 -1.48
N ARG A 299 -6.97 4.68 -2.01
CA ARG A 299 -7.15 4.94 -3.44
C ARG A 299 -6.47 6.25 -3.85
N GLU A 300 -6.66 7.29 -3.05
CA GLU A 300 -6.06 8.61 -3.24
C GLU A 300 -4.55 8.54 -3.08
N MET A 301 -4.06 7.79 -2.09
CA MET A 301 -2.63 7.55 -1.86
C MET A 301 -1.99 6.87 -3.08
N GLY A 302 -2.59 5.79 -3.60
CA GLY A 302 -2.07 5.09 -4.78
C GLY A 302 -2.04 5.99 -6.02
N ARG A 303 -3.08 6.79 -6.26
CA ARG A 303 -3.12 7.76 -7.38
C ARG A 303 -2.05 8.83 -7.24
N GLU A 304 -1.89 9.37 -6.04
CA GLU A 304 -0.89 10.41 -5.78
C GLU A 304 0.54 9.88 -5.91
N ALA A 305 0.81 8.66 -5.43
CA ALA A 305 2.10 8.02 -5.60
C ALA A 305 2.48 7.86 -7.07
N VAL A 306 1.56 7.37 -7.90
CA VAL A 306 1.77 7.26 -9.35
C VAL A 306 1.95 8.64 -9.99
N ARG A 307 1.15 9.64 -9.61
CA ARG A 307 1.28 11.02 -10.12
C ARG A 307 2.67 11.59 -9.83
N LEU A 308 3.17 11.44 -8.59
CA LEU A 308 4.50 11.89 -8.19
C LEU A 308 5.61 11.15 -8.95
N LEU A 309 5.49 9.84 -9.09
CA LEU A 309 6.47 9.04 -9.81
C LEU A 309 6.53 9.39 -11.30
N LEU A 310 5.37 9.49 -11.96
CA LEU A 310 5.32 9.87 -13.38
C LEU A 310 5.79 11.29 -13.63
N LYS A 311 5.66 12.19 -12.64
CA LYS A 311 6.24 13.53 -12.70
C LYS A 311 7.77 13.46 -12.67
N GLN A 312 8.36 12.67 -11.77
CA GLN A 312 9.81 12.44 -11.71
C GLN A 312 10.36 11.90 -13.04
N ILE A 313 9.71 10.85 -13.59
CA ILE A 313 10.11 10.23 -14.85
C ILE A 313 10.11 11.24 -16.00
N ARG A 314 9.12 12.14 -16.06
CA ARG A 314 9.00 13.15 -17.13
C ARG A 314 9.96 14.32 -16.98
N GLU A 315 10.13 14.81 -15.76
CA GLU A 315 10.90 16.03 -15.49
C GLU A 315 12.38 15.74 -15.19
N HIS A 316 12.74 14.46 -15.00
CA HIS A 316 14.07 14.05 -14.53
C HIS A 316 14.54 14.80 -13.29
N LYS A 317 13.57 15.16 -12.44
CA LYS A 317 13.80 15.86 -11.17
C LYS A 317 13.01 15.17 -10.07
N ARG A 318 13.67 14.96 -8.94
CA ARG A 318 13.03 14.42 -7.74
C ARG A 318 12.25 15.53 -7.04
N PRO A 319 10.94 15.40 -6.82
CA PRO A 319 10.20 16.33 -5.97
C PRO A 319 10.54 16.02 -4.49
N GLU A 320 10.87 17.04 -3.74
CA GLU A 320 10.90 16.96 -2.28
C GLU A 320 9.48 17.15 -1.75
N SER A 321 8.61 16.16 -1.93
CA SER A 321 7.22 16.27 -1.49
C SER A 321 6.79 15.04 -0.72
N LYS A 322 6.40 15.26 0.54
CA LYS A 322 5.61 14.32 1.31
C LYS A 322 4.16 14.74 1.26
N VAL A 323 3.27 13.83 0.85
CA VAL A 323 1.83 14.05 0.84
C VAL A 323 1.20 13.14 1.88
N ILE A 324 0.65 13.77 2.93
CA ILE A 324 0.06 13.06 4.06
C ILE A 324 -1.45 13.27 4.04
N PHE A 325 -2.20 12.17 3.95
CA PHE A 325 -3.65 12.18 3.96
C PHE A 325 -4.19 12.07 5.38
N ALA A 326 -5.25 12.82 5.67
CA ALA A 326 -5.96 12.69 6.93
C ALA A 326 -6.80 11.40 6.94
N PRO A 327 -6.71 10.58 7.99
CA PRO A 327 -7.59 9.42 8.17
C PRO A 327 -8.98 9.85 8.64
N GLU A 328 -9.96 8.94 8.50
CA GLU A 328 -11.35 9.16 8.90
C GLU A 328 -11.83 8.05 9.85
N LEU A 329 -12.56 8.41 10.89
CA LEU A 329 -13.27 7.44 11.73
C LEU A 329 -14.56 6.98 11.01
N VAL A 330 -14.71 5.68 10.84
CA VAL A 330 -15.91 5.04 10.28
C VAL A 330 -16.62 4.30 11.40
N VAL A 331 -17.67 4.89 11.96
CA VAL A 331 -18.45 4.29 13.05
C VAL A 331 -19.39 3.24 12.48
N ARG A 332 -19.38 2.04 13.12
CA ARG A 332 -20.28 0.92 12.84
C ARG A 332 -20.83 0.36 14.17
N GLU A 333 -21.03 -0.95 14.26
CA GLU A 333 -21.77 -1.58 15.34
C GLU A 333 -20.85 -2.13 16.47
N SER A 334 -19.53 -2.17 16.29
CA SER A 334 -18.59 -2.79 17.23
C SER A 334 -18.28 -1.94 18.46
N THR A 335 -18.90 -0.77 18.61
CA THR A 335 -18.71 0.14 19.75
C THR A 335 -20.04 0.59 20.31
N ALA A 336 -20.16 0.63 21.62
CA ALA A 336 -21.36 1.09 22.35
C ALA A 336 -20.98 1.99 23.53
N ARG A 337 -21.92 2.78 24.00
CA ARG A 337 -21.75 3.52 25.26
C ARG A 337 -21.66 2.56 26.44
N ILE A 338 -20.77 2.85 27.38
CA ILE A 338 -20.78 2.18 28.69
C ILE A 338 -22.12 2.43 29.35
N GLN A 339 -22.80 1.34 29.73
CA GLN A 339 -23.96 1.46 30.61
C GLN A 339 -23.46 1.76 32.01
N PRO A 340 -24.04 2.76 32.72
CA PRO A 340 -23.74 2.95 34.14
C PRO A 340 -24.10 1.68 34.87
N SER A 341 -23.15 1.09 35.60
CA SER A 341 -23.34 -0.04 36.52
C SER A 341 -24.20 0.36 37.72
#